data_ada89eeec61195e6da206342c77f94c9
#
_entry.id   ada89eeec61195e6da206342c77f94c9
#
_cell.length_a   1.000
_cell.length_b   1.000
_cell.length_c   1.000
_cell.angle_alpha   90.00
_cell.angle_beta   90.00
_cell.angle_gamma   90.00
#
_symmetry.space_group_name_H-M   'P 1'
#
loop_
_entity.id
_entity.type
_entity.pdbx_description
1 polymer ?
#
loop_
_entity_poly.entity_id
_entity_poly.type
_entity_poly.pdbx_seq_one_letter_code
_entity_poly.pdbx_strand_id
1 'polypeptide(L)'
;GPSYWGHAAGKMYDYLQILSDGTDGKVSLFKEPMIRRMGEYISRTYVGNGWVVNFADASAKGGGDAPLIYRYGRAVGSEEMMQFAAYLLDGKRPSVPLGNDTFRSLQSILWNGELEKTAAAHTIPACTWYPETEFCYLTNKSGWFLATKGGFNNESHNHNDVGTFSLY
;
A
#
# COMPACT_ATOMS: atom_id res chain seq x y z
N GLY A 1 -10.14 -1.73 -2.86
CA GLY A 1 -9.80 -1.53 -1.45
C GLY A 1 -8.44 -2.11 -1.09
N PRO A 2 -7.91 -1.85 0.10
CA PRO A 2 -6.55 -2.26 0.51
C PRO A 2 -6.33 -3.77 0.51
N SER A 3 -7.37 -4.58 0.71
CA SER A 3 -7.27 -6.05 0.66
C SER A 3 -6.80 -6.58 -0.71
N TYR A 4 -7.12 -5.88 -1.78
CA TYR A 4 -6.73 -6.27 -3.14
C TYR A 4 -5.46 -5.54 -3.64
N TRP A 5 -4.89 -4.65 -2.84
CA TRP A 5 -3.72 -3.89 -3.26
C TRP A 5 -2.55 -4.80 -3.68
N GLY A 6 -2.28 -5.86 -2.94
CA GLY A 6 -1.23 -6.82 -3.27
C GLY A 6 -1.45 -7.57 -4.59
N HIS A 7 -2.72 -7.77 -4.99
CA HIS A 7 -3.10 -8.40 -6.26
C HIS A 7 -3.13 -7.41 -7.43
N ALA A 8 -3.44 -6.15 -7.19
CA ALA A 8 -3.48 -5.11 -8.22
C ALA A 8 -2.14 -4.38 -8.33
N ALA A 9 -1.92 -3.38 -7.49
CA ALA A 9 -0.71 -2.55 -7.51
C ALA A 9 0.56 -3.38 -7.25
N GLY A 10 0.49 -4.39 -6.37
CA GLY A 10 1.61 -5.28 -6.08
C GLY A 10 2.00 -6.14 -7.27
N LYS A 11 1.06 -6.72 -8.03
CA LYS A 11 1.38 -7.49 -9.25
C LYS A 11 1.85 -6.60 -10.39
N MET A 12 1.28 -5.41 -10.51
CA MET A 12 1.80 -4.41 -11.45
C MET A 12 3.26 -4.07 -11.12
N TYR A 13 3.58 -3.82 -9.85
CA TYR A 13 4.96 -3.57 -9.41
C TYR A 13 5.88 -4.75 -9.76
N ASP A 14 5.50 -6.00 -9.46
CA ASP A 14 6.30 -7.17 -9.80
C ASP A 14 6.60 -7.24 -11.31
N TYR A 15 5.61 -6.96 -12.15
CA TYR A 15 5.79 -6.89 -13.60
C TYR A 15 6.77 -5.78 -14.01
N LEU A 16 6.61 -4.58 -13.47
CA LEU A 16 7.49 -3.44 -13.77
C LEU A 16 8.92 -3.69 -13.31
N GLN A 17 9.10 -4.39 -12.19
CA GLN A 17 10.42 -4.78 -11.70
C GLN A 17 11.09 -5.75 -12.68
N ILE A 18 10.39 -6.81 -13.09
CA ILE A 18 10.90 -7.78 -14.06
C ILE A 18 11.25 -7.09 -15.40
N LEU A 19 10.40 -6.18 -15.86
CA LEU A 19 10.64 -5.42 -17.09
C LEU A 19 11.89 -4.52 -16.97
N SER A 20 12.03 -3.82 -15.85
CA SER A 20 13.21 -2.98 -15.60
C SER A 20 14.48 -3.81 -15.52
N ASP A 21 14.47 -4.92 -14.77
CA ASP A 21 15.63 -5.79 -14.60
C ASP A 21 16.00 -6.47 -15.92
N GLY A 22 15.02 -6.98 -16.67
CA GLY A 22 15.25 -7.64 -17.97
C GLY A 22 15.74 -6.70 -19.08
N THR A 23 15.64 -5.40 -18.87
CA THR A 23 16.12 -4.37 -19.83
C THR A 23 17.31 -3.56 -19.31
N ASP A 24 17.96 -4.00 -18.23
CA ASP A 24 19.03 -3.25 -17.55
C ASP A 24 18.64 -1.81 -17.25
N GLY A 25 17.40 -1.59 -16.80
CA GLY A 25 16.84 -0.28 -16.45
C GLY A 25 16.47 0.60 -17.65
N LYS A 26 16.63 0.13 -18.90
CA LYS A 26 16.30 0.94 -20.10
C LYS A 26 14.81 1.23 -20.20
N VAL A 27 13.98 0.31 -19.73
CA VAL A 27 12.53 0.49 -19.62
C VAL A 27 12.16 0.46 -18.15
N SER A 28 11.88 1.62 -17.59
CA SER A 28 11.48 1.76 -16.19
C SER A 28 10.42 2.85 -16.06
N LEU A 29 9.31 2.52 -15.39
CA LEU A 29 8.19 3.43 -15.11
C LEU A 29 8.16 3.88 -13.64
N PHE A 30 9.14 3.53 -12.84
CA PHE A 30 9.16 3.84 -11.40
C PHE A 30 9.23 5.34 -11.07
N LYS A 31 9.61 6.17 -12.03
CA LYS A 31 9.62 7.64 -11.90
C LYS A 31 8.25 8.28 -12.19
N GLU A 32 7.29 7.51 -12.71
CA GLU A 32 5.96 8.01 -13.02
C GLU A 32 5.19 8.31 -11.72
N PRO A 33 4.64 9.53 -11.55
CA PRO A 33 3.93 9.90 -10.33
C PRO A 33 2.72 9.01 -10.02
N MET A 34 2.07 8.48 -11.05
CA MET A 34 0.94 7.56 -10.87
C MET A 34 1.39 6.25 -10.19
N ILE A 35 2.51 5.68 -10.65
CA ILE A 35 3.06 4.43 -10.09
C ILE A 35 3.37 4.61 -8.60
N ARG A 36 3.98 5.73 -8.23
CA ARG A 36 4.24 6.07 -6.84
C ARG A 36 2.94 6.18 -6.03
N ARG A 37 1.94 6.94 -6.51
CA ARG A 37 0.66 7.12 -5.80
C ARG A 37 -0.11 5.80 -5.62
N MET A 38 -0.06 4.92 -6.61
CA MET A 38 -0.66 3.57 -6.49
C MET A 38 0.03 2.74 -5.40
N GLY A 39 1.35 2.88 -5.25
CA GLY A 39 2.10 2.26 -4.16
C GLY A 39 1.69 2.81 -2.81
N GLU A 40 1.72 4.12 -2.62
CA GLU A 40 1.45 4.82 -1.37
C GLU A 40 -0.01 4.67 -0.87
N TYR A 41 -0.92 4.20 -1.71
CA TYR A 41 -2.29 3.93 -1.31
C TYR A 41 -2.38 3.00 -0.08
N ILE A 42 -1.51 1.99 0.02
CA ILE A 42 -1.58 1.00 1.10
C ILE A 42 -1.27 1.62 2.47
N SER A 43 -0.28 2.51 2.57
CA SER A 43 0.08 3.21 3.81
C SER A 43 -1.01 4.21 4.21
N ARG A 44 -1.61 4.88 3.24
CA ARG A 44 -2.62 5.93 3.46
C ARG A 44 -4.01 5.39 3.81
N THR A 45 -4.29 4.13 3.50
CA THR A 45 -5.52 3.45 3.91
C THR A 45 -5.41 2.74 5.26
N TYR A 46 -4.20 2.65 5.82
CA TYR A 46 -3.98 2.04 7.12
C TYR A 46 -4.25 3.05 8.24
N VAL A 47 -5.24 2.73 9.08
CA VAL A 47 -5.67 3.63 10.17
C VAL A 47 -4.80 3.45 11.41
N GLY A 48 -4.46 2.22 11.74
CA GLY A 48 -3.67 1.86 12.92
C GLY A 48 -4.14 0.55 13.55
N ASN A 49 -3.29 -0.10 14.32
CA ASN A 49 -3.62 -1.33 15.07
C ASN A 49 -4.26 -2.44 14.19
N GLY A 50 -3.82 -2.53 12.94
CA GLY A 50 -4.35 -3.48 11.97
C GLY A 50 -5.69 -3.07 11.34
N TRP A 51 -6.23 -1.90 11.64
CA TRP A 51 -7.42 -1.39 10.96
C TRP A 51 -7.07 -0.69 9.67
N VAL A 52 -7.89 -0.89 8.65
CA VAL A 52 -7.77 -0.26 7.33
C VAL A 52 -9.13 0.30 6.89
N VAL A 53 -9.10 1.26 5.98
CA VAL A 53 -10.33 1.72 5.32
C VAL A 53 -10.96 0.57 4.55
N ASN A 54 -12.19 0.22 4.88
CA ASN A 54 -12.88 -0.99 4.41
C ASN A 54 -13.98 -0.71 3.39
N PHE A 55 -13.80 0.25 2.51
CA PHE A 55 -14.75 0.50 1.42
C PHE A 55 -14.78 -0.67 0.43
N ALA A 56 -15.95 -0.90 -0.14
CA ALA A 56 -16.24 -1.98 -1.09
C ALA A 56 -15.87 -3.38 -0.50
N ASP A 57 -15.21 -4.24 -1.28
CA ASP A 57 -14.83 -5.60 -0.86
C ASP A 57 -13.66 -5.66 0.14
N ALA A 58 -13.24 -4.53 0.72
CA ALA A 58 -12.10 -4.53 1.63
C ALA A 58 -12.47 -5.07 3.01
N SER A 59 -11.63 -5.93 3.55
CA SER A 59 -11.69 -6.31 4.97
C SER A 59 -11.34 -5.12 5.85
N ALA A 60 -11.95 -5.04 7.04
CA ALA A 60 -11.65 -3.99 8.01
C ALA A 60 -10.26 -4.14 8.67
N LYS A 61 -9.69 -5.34 8.59
CA LYS A 61 -8.36 -5.67 9.13
C LYS A 61 -7.40 -6.05 8.01
N GLY A 62 -6.17 -5.53 8.12
CA GLY A 62 -5.10 -5.79 7.16
C GLY A 62 -3.89 -4.92 7.45
N GLY A 63 -2.99 -4.84 6.49
CA GLY A 63 -1.76 -4.04 6.57
C GLY A 63 -0.89 -4.22 5.33
N GLY A 64 -1.05 -5.38 4.68
CA GLY A 64 -0.28 -5.73 3.48
C GLY A 64 0.97 -6.54 3.78
N ASP A 65 1.69 -6.87 2.72
CA ASP A 65 2.95 -7.62 2.74
C ASP A 65 4.11 -6.62 2.91
N ALA A 66 4.72 -6.59 4.09
CA ALA A 66 5.78 -5.64 4.42
C ALA A 66 6.99 -5.73 3.46
N PRO A 67 7.54 -6.90 3.11
CA PRO A 67 8.59 -7.01 2.10
C PRO A 67 8.22 -6.47 0.73
N LEU A 68 6.99 -6.69 0.27
CA LEU A 68 6.49 -6.15 -1.00
C LEU A 68 6.38 -4.62 -0.95
N ILE A 69 5.79 -4.08 0.12
CA ILE A 69 5.63 -2.63 0.33
C ILE A 69 7.01 -1.95 0.37
N TYR A 70 7.98 -2.56 1.06
CA TYR A 70 9.35 -2.07 1.13
C TYR A 70 10.01 -1.97 -0.25
N ARG A 71 9.97 -3.08 -1.01
CA ARG A 71 10.56 -3.14 -2.36
C ARG A 71 9.92 -2.11 -3.30
N TYR A 72 8.61 -2.02 -3.27
CA TYR A 72 7.89 -1.04 -4.07
C TYR A 72 8.27 0.39 -3.68
N GLY A 73 8.25 0.71 -2.39
CA GLY A 73 8.65 2.02 -1.87
C GLY A 73 10.06 2.40 -2.30
N ARG A 74 10.99 1.46 -2.26
CA ARG A 74 12.36 1.64 -2.70
C ARG A 74 12.46 1.95 -4.19
N ALA A 75 11.75 1.21 -5.04
CA ALA A 75 11.76 1.40 -6.48
C ALA A 75 11.22 2.78 -6.91
N VAL A 76 10.18 3.28 -6.22
CA VAL A 76 9.58 4.59 -6.52
C VAL A 76 10.15 5.75 -5.69
N GLY A 77 11.12 5.49 -4.81
CA GLY A 77 11.71 6.49 -3.93
C GLY A 77 10.76 7.02 -2.86
N SER A 78 9.82 6.19 -2.37
CA SER A 78 8.88 6.55 -1.31
C SER A 78 9.39 6.12 0.06
N GLU A 79 9.94 7.07 0.82
CA GLU A 79 10.34 6.84 2.20
C GLU A 79 9.13 6.48 3.08
N GLU A 80 7.97 7.11 2.84
CA GLU A 80 6.70 6.79 3.48
C GLU A 80 6.40 5.28 3.42
N MET A 81 6.51 4.66 2.25
CA MET A 81 6.26 3.23 2.08
C MET A 81 7.31 2.36 2.80
N MET A 82 8.59 2.72 2.70
CA MET A 82 9.66 1.96 3.35
C MET A 82 9.51 1.96 4.87
N GLN A 83 9.26 3.12 5.46
CA GLN A 83 9.03 3.27 6.90
C GLN A 83 7.75 2.57 7.36
N PHE A 84 6.69 2.64 6.56
CA PHE A 84 5.45 1.92 6.83
C PHE A 84 5.64 0.40 6.81
N ALA A 85 6.41 -0.12 5.85
CA ALA A 85 6.75 -1.54 5.82
C ALA A 85 7.47 -1.99 7.11
N ALA A 86 8.44 -1.20 7.58
CA ALA A 86 9.12 -1.46 8.85
C ALA A 86 8.14 -1.35 10.06
N TYR A 87 7.22 -0.40 10.03
CA TYR A 87 6.18 -0.25 11.05
C TYR A 87 5.27 -1.49 11.14
N LEU A 88 4.90 -2.08 10.00
CA LEU A 88 4.08 -3.30 9.96
C LEU A 88 4.75 -4.52 10.59
N LEU A 89 6.07 -4.54 10.66
CA LEU A 89 6.80 -5.63 11.32
C LEU A 89 6.63 -5.60 12.85
N ASP A 90 6.34 -4.43 13.43
CA ASP A 90 6.16 -4.26 14.88
C ASP A 90 7.33 -4.87 15.69
N GLY A 91 8.55 -4.58 15.26
CA GLY A 91 9.77 -5.14 15.85
C GLY A 91 10.02 -6.63 15.59
N LYS A 92 9.17 -7.30 14.82
CA LYS A 92 9.35 -8.70 14.42
C LYS A 92 10.25 -8.78 13.20
N ARG A 93 10.96 -9.92 13.08
CA ARG A 93 11.70 -10.19 11.84
C ARG A 93 10.74 -10.42 10.69
N PRO A 94 11.04 -9.88 9.49
CA PRO A 94 10.25 -10.16 8.33
C PRO A 94 10.30 -11.65 8.01
N SER A 95 9.13 -12.27 7.89
CA SER A 95 9.03 -13.66 7.45
C SER A 95 9.18 -13.77 5.94
N VAL A 96 9.77 -14.89 5.49
CA VAL A 96 9.66 -15.27 4.09
C VAL A 96 8.33 -16.01 3.93
N PRO A 97 7.34 -15.45 3.21
CA PRO A 97 6.10 -16.17 3.01
C PRO A 97 6.39 -17.40 2.13
N LEU A 98 6.35 -18.59 2.74
CA LEU A 98 6.40 -19.88 2.03
C LEU A 98 5.05 -20.19 1.40
N GLY A 99 4.51 -19.23 0.64
CA GLY A 99 3.22 -19.35 -0.01
C GLY A 99 3.35 -19.66 -1.49
N ASN A 100 2.22 -19.54 -2.19
CA ASN A 100 2.10 -19.86 -3.62
C ASN A 100 2.82 -18.88 -4.56
N ASP A 101 3.50 -17.84 -4.04
CA ASP A 101 4.23 -16.85 -4.82
C ASP A 101 5.74 -16.95 -4.58
N THR A 102 6.37 -17.89 -5.29
CA THR A 102 7.82 -18.15 -5.20
C THR A 102 8.65 -16.90 -5.55
N PHE A 103 8.21 -16.11 -6.52
CA PHE A 103 8.91 -14.88 -6.90
C PHE A 103 9.00 -13.92 -5.71
N ARG A 104 7.87 -13.62 -5.06
CA ARG A 104 7.83 -12.73 -3.89
C ARG A 104 8.61 -13.30 -2.71
N SER A 105 8.58 -14.61 -2.52
CA SER A 105 9.35 -15.28 -1.46
C SER A 105 10.85 -15.08 -1.65
N LEU A 106 11.36 -15.30 -2.87
CA LEU A 106 12.78 -15.10 -3.19
C LEU A 106 13.17 -13.62 -3.03
N GLN A 107 12.34 -12.69 -3.52
CA GLN A 107 12.57 -11.26 -3.35
C GLN A 107 12.62 -10.86 -1.88
N SER A 108 11.77 -11.44 -1.04
CA SER A 108 11.77 -11.17 0.41
C SER A 108 13.10 -11.56 1.05
N ILE A 109 13.69 -12.68 0.67
CA ILE A 109 15.01 -13.10 1.18
C ILE A 109 16.07 -12.04 0.89
N LEU A 110 16.06 -11.46 -0.31
CA LEU A 110 17.06 -10.48 -0.73
C LEU A 110 16.94 -9.15 0.04
N TRP A 111 15.72 -8.74 0.40
CA TRP A 111 15.46 -7.40 0.93
C TRP A 111 15.16 -7.33 2.43
N ASN A 112 14.90 -8.46 3.08
CA ASN A 112 14.55 -8.48 4.50
C ASN A 112 15.64 -7.84 5.40
N GLY A 113 16.91 -8.04 5.08
CA GLY A 113 18.00 -7.46 5.85
C GLY A 113 18.08 -5.93 5.80
N GLU A 114 17.63 -5.29 4.72
CA GLU A 114 17.51 -3.83 4.64
C GLU A 114 16.25 -3.33 5.33
N LEU A 115 15.15 -4.04 5.16
CA LEU A 115 13.88 -3.74 5.81
C LEU A 115 14.01 -3.75 7.34
N GLU A 116 14.72 -4.72 7.92
CA GLU A 116 14.99 -4.79 9.36
C GLU A 116 15.75 -3.58 9.92
N LYS A 117 16.56 -2.93 9.09
CA LYS A 117 17.36 -1.75 9.47
C LYS A 117 16.62 -0.43 9.23
N THR A 118 15.47 -0.47 8.59
CA THR A 118 14.69 0.72 8.24
C THR A 118 13.97 1.25 9.47
N ALA A 119 14.01 2.56 9.67
CA ALA A 119 13.28 3.21 10.75
C ALA A 119 11.76 3.00 10.55
N ALA A 120 11.11 2.50 11.59
CA ALA A 120 9.67 2.24 11.56
C ALA A 120 8.90 3.54 11.81
N ALA A 121 8.04 3.92 10.88
CA ALA A 121 7.11 5.03 11.06
C ALA A 121 5.84 4.82 10.21
N HIS A 122 4.72 5.29 10.73
CA HIS A 122 3.48 5.39 9.97
C HIS A 122 3.01 6.84 10.02
N THR A 123 3.24 7.55 8.93
CA THR A 123 2.83 8.95 8.78
C THR A 123 1.68 9.02 7.79
N ILE A 124 0.53 9.51 8.24
CA ILE A 124 -0.65 9.71 7.38
C ILE A 124 -0.74 11.21 7.08
N PRO A 125 -0.82 11.62 5.80
CA PRO A 125 -1.08 13.03 5.47
C PRO A 125 -2.39 13.51 6.10
N ALA A 126 -2.44 14.76 6.56
CA ALA A 126 -3.65 15.34 7.16
C ALA A 126 -4.88 15.27 6.24
N CYS A 127 -4.63 15.30 4.92
CA CYS A 127 -5.66 15.12 3.89
C CYS A 127 -5.08 14.27 2.76
N THR A 128 -5.83 13.26 2.34
CA THR A 128 -5.56 12.47 1.14
C THR A 128 -6.79 12.50 0.25
N TRP A 129 -6.63 12.92 -1.00
CA TRP A 129 -7.70 12.98 -2.00
C TRP A 129 -7.34 12.15 -3.22
N TYR A 130 -8.26 11.29 -3.63
CA TYR A 130 -8.18 10.47 -4.85
C TYR A 130 -9.26 10.95 -5.82
N PRO A 131 -8.92 11.81 -6.79
CA PRO A 131 -9.91 12.48 -7.63
C PRO A 131 -10.74 11.53 -8.52
N GLU A 132 -10.14 10.44 -8.98
CA GLU A 132 -10.80 9.50 -9.89
C GLU A 132 -11.86 8.65 -9.19
N THR A 133 -11.63 8.31 -7.92
CA THR A 133 -12.55 7.50 -7.10
C THR A 133 -13.36 8.36 -6.13
N GLU A 134 -13.04 9.64 -6.04
CA GLU A 134 -13.61 10.59 -5.08
C GLU A 134 -13.54 10.10 -3.63
N PHE A 135 -12.42 9.45 -3.26
CA PHE A 135 -12.16 9.08 -1.87
C PHE A 135 -11.39 10.19 -1.18
N CYS A 136 -11.85 10.56 0.01
CA CYS A 136 -11.18 11.54 0.85
C CYS A 136 -10.89 10.94 2.23
N TYR A 137 -9.64 11.06 2.66
CA TYR A 137 -9.23 10.67 4.00
C TYR A 137 -8.70 11.91 4.73
N LEU A 138 -9.19 12.13 5.93
CA LEU A 138 -8.78 13.23 6.80
C LEU A 138 -8.31 12.70 8.13
N THR A 139 -7.20 13.22 8.62
CA THR A 139 -6.69 12.88 9.94
C THR A 139 -6.36 14.14 10.73
N ASN A 140 -6.28 14.01 12.05
CA ASN A 140 -5.82 15.09 12.92
C ASN A 140 -4.81 14.57 13.96
N LYS A 141 -4.19 15.52 14.66
CA LYS A 141 -3.20 15.22 15.71
C LYS A 141 -3.78 14.51 16.94
N SER A 142 -5.11 14.49 17.10
CA SER A 142 -5.80 13.81 18.21
C SER A 142 -6.10 12.34 17.91
N GLY A 143 -5.68 11.82 16.74
CA GLY A 143 -5.82 10.42 16.37
C GLY A 143 -7.12 10.08 15.64
N TRP A 144 -7.96 11.06 15.30
CA TRP A 144 -9.15 10.81 14.48
C TRP A 144 -8.77 10.56 13.03
N PHE A 145 -9.42 9.57 12.42
CA PHE A 145 -9.32 9.28 10.99
C PHE A 145 -10.73 9.19 10.41
N LEU A 146 -11.05 10.07 9.48
CA LEU A 146 -12.29 10.06 8.71
C LEU A 146 -12.00 9.60 7.28
N ALA A 147 -12.70 8.58 6.82
CA ALA A 147 -12.72 8.17 5.43
C ALA A 147 -14.11 8.46 4.84
N THR A 148 -14.17 9.09 3.68
CA THR A 148 -15.40 9.32 2.93
C THR A 148 -15.29 8.78 1.52
N LYS A 149 -16.41 8.35 0.95
CA LYS A 149 -16.51 7.74 -0.36
C LYS A 149 -17.49 8.52 -1.24
N GLY A 150 -16.98 9.11 -2.29
CA GLY A 150 -17.74 9.67 -3.42
C GLY A 150 -17.81 8.70 -4.60
N GLY A 151 -17.73 9.21 -5.83
CA GLY A 151 -17.69 8.43 -7.06
C GLY A 151 -19.06 7.98 -7.53
N PHE A 152 -19.13 6.80 -8.15
CA PHE A 152 -20.33 6.31 -8.82
C PHE A 152 -20.77 4.96 -8.28
N ASN A 153 -22.08 4.75 -8.15
CA ASN A 153 -22.63 3.47 -7.70
C ASN A 153 -22.58 2.36 -8.76
N ASN A 154 -22.46 2.70 -10.03
CA ASN A 154 -22.44 1.74 -11.13
C ASN A 154 -21.04 1.18 -11.45
N GLU A 155 -20.07 1.38 -10.59
CA GLU A 155 -18.76 0.78 -10.71
C GLU A 155 -18.73 -0.65 -10.17
N SER A 156 -17.95 -1.52 -10.81
CA SER A 156 -17.74 -2.89 -10.34
C SER A 156 -17.16 -2.89 -8.91
N HIS A 157 -17.68 -3.75 -8.05
CA HIS A 157 -17.30 -3.88 -6.63
C HIS A 157 -17.56 -2.63 -5.77
N ASN A 158 -18.39 -1.71 -6.19
CA ASN A 158 -18.64 -0.46 -5.46
C ASN A 158 -19.78 -0.53 -4.45
N HIS A 159 -20.60 -1.61 -4.46
CA HIS A 159 -21.68 -1.94 -3.51
C HIS A 159 -22.77 -0.87 -3.36
N ASN A 160 -22.89 0.08 -4.29
CA ASN A 160 -23.86 1.18 -4.23
C ASN A 160 -23.79 2.01 -2.94
N ASP A 161 -22.60 2.19 -2.39
CA ASP A 161 -22.38 2.85 -1.10
C ASP A 161 -21.71 4.23 -1.22
N VAL A 162 -21.94 4.94 -2.34
CA VAL A 162 -21.56 6.35 -2.50
C VAL A 162 -22.21 7.20 -1.41
N GLY A 163 -21.43 8.13 -0.85
CA GLY A 163 -21.85 8.98 0.27
C GLY A 163 -21.65 8.37 1.66
N THR A 164 -21.13 7.16 1.74
CA THR A 164 -20.79 6.56 3.03
C THR A 164 -19.51 7.14 3.62
N PHE A 165 -19.35 7.01 4.91
CA PHE A 165 -18.13 7.37 5.62
C PHE A 165 -17.84 6.40 6.75
N SER A 166 -16.58 6.35 7.15
CA SER A 166 -16.13 5.63 8.35
C SER A 166 -15.30 6.58 9.21
N LEU A 167 -15.53 6.53 10.51
CA LEU A 167 -14.80 7.30 11.49
C LEU A 167 -14.11 6.34 12.46
N TYR A 168 -12.82 6.54 12.65
CA TYR A 168 -11.95 5.72 13.50
C TYR A 168 -11.31 6.58 14.60
#